data_e4f046a060018ea55e2c869545e3c354
#
_entry.id   e4f046a060018ea55e2c869545e3c354
#
_cell.length_a   1.000
_cell.length_b   1.000
_cell.length_c   1.000
_cell.angle_alpha   90.00
_cell.angle_beta   90.00
_cell.angle_gamma   90.00
#
_symmetry.space_group_name_H-M   'P 1'
#
loop_
_entity.id
_entity.type
_entity.pdbx_description
1 polymer ?
#
loop_
_entity_poly.entity_id
_entity_poly.type
_entity_poly.pdbx_seq_one_letter_code
_entity_poly.pdbx_strand_id
1 'polypeptide(L)'
;MINIPKGTKDVLPFESYKWHYVERIARETADLYCLNEIRTPTFEHTELFLRGVGDTTDIVNKEMYTFLDKGERSITLKPEGTAGVARCFIENGLFNNAMPLKMYYITPVFRYENPQKGRLREHHQFGVEVYGGAGADTDAEVIKLAYTVLKKCGLSVKLYINSMGCPECRKKYNEALKDYFADKLDKLCPTCRERYNKNPHRILDCKEDGCKALCKDAPKIVDYLCDDCSAHFKKLQELLTDCGVAYEINPFIVRGLDYYTKTVFEFVTTALGSQGTVCGGGRYDNLISELGGTPTCGVGFGMGIERLLMLMEAENVVIPTHDNPKLYIATMGDEAYKKAFKIASVLRDKGVKAEVDHAGRGVKAQFKYADKIHAENVITIGENELNSGVAQIKNMTDGTQKEIKIDEIPAYFGR
;
A
#
# COMPACT_ATOMS: atom_id res chain seq x y z
N MET A 1 -25.36 12.26 -16.69
CA MET A 1 -23.98 12.43 -16.15
C MET A 1 -23.40 11.04 -15.99
N ILE A 2 -22.16 10.82 -16.42
CA ILE A 2 -21.47 9.53 -16.23
C ILE A 2 -20.85 9.55 -14.83
N ASN A 3 -21.14 8.52 -14.04
CA ASN A 3 -20.63 8.37 -12.68
C ASN A 3 -19.47 7.36 -12.65
N ILE A 4 -18.65 7.47 -11.63
CA ILE A 4 -17.56 6.54 -11.35
C ILE A 4 -18.11 5.12 -11.09
N PRO A 5 -17.43 4.04 -11.52
CA PRO A 5 -17.84 2.67 -11.24
C PRO A 5 -17.93 2.40 -9.73
N LYS A 6 -18.92 1.62 -9.32
CA LYS A 6 -19.11 1.27 -7.91
C LYS A 6 -17.89 0.53 -7.35
N GLY A 7 -17.35 1.02 -6.23
CA GLY A 7 -16.21 0.41 -5.56
C GLY A 7 -14.86 0.94 -6.01
N THR A 8 -14.83 1.98 -6.84
CA THR A 8 -13.63 2.76 -7.16
C THR A 8 -13.72 4.14 -6.53
N LYS A 9 -12.64 4.88 -6.47
CA LYS A 9 -12.57 6.24 -5.91
C LYS A 9 -11.55 7.09 -6.68
N ASP A 10 -11.94 8.32 -7.05
CA ASP A 10 -10.99 9.32 -7.53
C ASP A 10 -10.12 9.84 -6.38
N VAL A 11 -8.85 10.09 -6.64
CA VAL A 11 -7.96 10.84 -5.75
C VAL A 11 -7.89 12.27 -6.27
N LEU A 12 -8.53 13.17 -5.56
CA LEU A 12 -8.64 14.57 -5.99
C LEU A 12 -7.34 15.35 -5.74
N PRO A 13 -7.07 16.45 -6.49
CA PRO A 13 -5.82 17.22 -6.38
C PRO A 13 -5.50 17.69 -4.95
N PHE A 14 -6.53 18.00 -4.15
CA PHE A 14 -6.37 18.44 -2.76
C PHE A 14 -6.25 17.29 -1.74
N GLU A 15 -6.33 16.02 -2.18
CA GLU A 15 -6.12 14.82 -1.38
C GLU A 15 -4.83 14.08 -1.74
N SER A 16 -4.30 14.29 -2.96
CA SER A 16 -3.16 13.54 -3.50
C SER A 16 -1.88 13.67 -2.66
N TYR A 17 -1.69 14.78 -1.95
CA TYR A 17 -0.55 14.96 -1.05
C TYR A 17 -0.48 13.90 0.07
N LYS A 18 -1.64 13.38 0.51
CA LYS A 18 -1.71 12.30 1.52
C LYS A 18 -1.14 11.00 0.95
N TRP A 19 -1.42 10.72 -0.31
CA TRP A 19 -0.88 9.58 -1.04
C TRP A 19 0.63 9.70 -1.21
N HIS A 20 1.11 10.84 -1.69
CA HIS A 20 2.53 11.12 -1.82
C HIS A 20 3.28 10.97 -0.50
N TYR A 21 2.65 11.36 0.62
CA TYR A 21 3.24 11.21 1.95
C TYR A 21 3.47 9.74 2.33
N VAL A 22 2.44 8.91 2.19
CA VAL A 22 2.53 7.46 2.49
C VAL A 22 3.49 6.76 1.53
N GLU A 23 3.38 7.04 0.22
CA GLU A 23 4.26 6.45 -0.79
C GLU A 23 5.73 6.84 -0.57
N ARG A 24 6.00 8.07 -0.18
CA ARG A 24 7.35 8.53 0.16
C ARG A 24 7.90 7.75 1.35
N ILE A 25 7.13 7.61 2.45
CA ILE A 25 7.54 6.80 3.60
C ILE A 25 7.84 5.35 3.18
N ALA A 26 6.99 4.77 2.33
CA ALA A 26 7.17 3.40 1.84
C ALA A 26 8.48 3.27 1.03
N ARG A 27 8.73 4.16 0.06
CA ARG A 27 9.94 4.17 -0.78
C ARG A 27 11.20 4.42 0.03
N GLU A 28 11.23 5.44 0.88
CA GLU A 28 12.36 5.76 1.75
C GLU A 28 12.68 4.60 2.72
N THR A 29 11.63 3.91 3.21
CA THR A 29 11.84 2.74 4.06
C THR A 29 12.37 1.56 3.26
N ALA A 30 11.82 1.28 2.09
CA ALA A 30 12.31 0.22 1.20
C ALA A 30 13.80 0.43 0.85
N ASP A 31 14.21 1.67 0.56
CA ASP A 31 15.60 2.02 0.28
C ASP A 31 16.53 1.71 1.46
N LEU A 32 16.12 2.04 2.70
CA LEU A 32 16.88 1.70 3.91
C LEU A 32 17.10 0.19 4.11
N TYR A 33 16.22 -0.64 3.58
CA TYR A 33 16.33 -2.10 3.62
C TYR A 33 16.94 -2.68 2.33
N CYS A 34 17.48 -1.83 1.45
CA CYS A 34 18.11 -2.20 0.17
C CYS A 34 17.16 -2.92 -0.80
N LEU A 35 15.88 -2.53 -0.85
CA LEU A 35 14.94 -3.05 -1.82
C LEU A 35 14.91 -2.17 -3.07
N ASN A 36 14.79 -2.82 -4.23
CA ASN A 36 14.59 -2.13 -5.51
C ASN A 36 13.12 -2.18 -5.95
N GLU A 37 12.65 -1.12 -6.60
CA GLU A 37 11.28 -1.10 -7.12
C GLU A 37 11.13 -2.04 -8.31
N ILE A 38 10.07 -2.87 -8.29
CA ILE A 38 9.63 -3.67 -9.43
C ILE A 38 8.24 -3.23 -9.86
N ARG A 39 7.98 -3.18 -11.16
CA ARG A 39 6.68 -2.85 -11.74
C ARG A 39 6.24 -3.95 -12.68
N THR A 40 5.07 -4.50 -12.43
CA THR A 40 4.43 -5.53 -13.24
C THR A 40 3.21 -4.97 -13.97
N PRO A 41 2.77 -5.56 -15.09
CA PRO A 41 1.55 -5.17 -15.76
C PRO A 41 0.32 -5.15 -14.84
N THR A 42 -0.68 -4.35 -15.22
CA THR A 42 -1.96 -4.28 -14.48
C THR A 42 -2.82 -5.51 -14.72
N PHE A 43 -2.65 -6.18 -15.84
CA PHE A 43 -3.35 -7.41 -16.20
C PHE A 43 -2.36 -8.50 -16.58
N GLU A 44 -2.73 -9.74 -16.33
CA GLU A 44 -1.94 -10.94 -16.58
C GLU A 44 -2.82 -12.01 -17.21
N HIS A 45 -2.22 -13.09 -17.72
CA HIS A 45 -2.98 -14.28 -18.06
C HIS A 45 -3.68 -14.85 -16.84
N THR A 46 -4.96 -15.21 -16.98
CA THR A 46 -5.78 -15.75 -15.88
C THR A 46 -5.12 -16.95 -15.21
N GLU A 47 -4.44 -17.78 -15.98
CA GLU A 47 -3.74 -18.98 -15.51
C GLU A 47 -2.71 -18.67 -14.41
N LEU A 48 -2.06 -17.51 -14.45
CA LEU A 48 -1.12 -17.09 -13.40
C LEU A 48 -1.77 -17.10 -12.02
N PHE A 49 -2.98 -16.56 -11.92
CA PHE A 49 -3.68 -16.46 -10.63
C PHE A 49 -4.34 -17.78 -10.24
N LEU A 50 -4.80 -18.58 -11.20
CA LEU A 50 -5.34 -19.92 -10.92
C LEU A 50 -4.28 -20.81 -10.28
N ARG A 51 -3.04 -20.79 -10.80
CA ARG A 51 -1.93 -21.57 -10.26
C ARG A 51 -1.34 -20.96 -8.98
N GLY A 52 -1.10 -19.64 -9.00
CA GLY A 52 -0.36 -18.98 -7.92
C GLY A 52 -1.19 -18.67 -6.69
N VAL A 53 -2.48 -18.35 -6.82
CA VAL A 53 -3.34 -17.92 -5.69
C VAL A 53 -4.09 -19.09 -5.06
N GLY A 54 -4.41 -20.10 -5.85
CA GLY A 54 -5.14 -21.31 -5.45
C GLY A 54 -6.63 -21.26 -5.79
N ASP A 55 -7.11 -22.35 -6.38
CA ASP A 55 -8.48 -22.54 -6.88
C ASP A 55 -9.55 -22.63 -5.79
N THR A 56 -9.16 -22.78 -4.52
CA THR A 56 -10.07 -22.83 -3.37
C THR A 56 -10.32 -21.48 -2.72
N THR A 57 -9.65 -20.41 -3.21
CA THR A 57 -9.74 -19.08 -2.62
C THR A 57 -10.97 -18.32 -3.10
N ASP A 58 -11.54 -17.46 -2.25
CA ASP A 58 -12.64 -16.56 -2.65
C ASP A 58 -12.20 -15.61 -3.77
N ILE A 59 -10.93 -15.21 -3.80
CA ILE A 59 -10.34 -14.34 -4.83
C ILE A 59 -10.52 -14.97 -6.20
N VAL A 60 -10.06 -16.20 -6.38
CA VAL A 60 -10.13 -16.92 -7.65
C VAL A 60 -11.58 -17.24 -8.03
N ASN A 61 -12.37 -17.68 -7.06
CA ASN A 61 -13.73 -18.17 -7.35
C ASN A 61 -14.75 -17.06 -7.59
N LYS A 62 -14.57 -15.85 -7.00
CA LYS A 62 -15.64 -14.84 -6.95
C LYS A 62 -15.19 -13.41 -7.20
N GLU A 63 -13.88 -13.10 -7.07
CA GLU A 63 -13.45 -11.72 -6.98
C GLU A 63 -12.55 -11.25 -8.14
N MET A 64 -12.14 -12.12 -9.05
CA MET A 64 -11.33 -11.75 -10.20
C MET A 64 -12.16 -11.00 -11.26
N TYR A 65 -11.57 -9.95 -11.85
CA TYR A 65 -12.05 -9.30 -13.07
C TYR A 65 -11.40 -9.98 -14.27
N THR A 66 -12.09 -10.94 -14.86
CA THR A 66 -11.59 -11.75 -15.98
C THR A 66 -12.38 -11.45 -17.25
N PHE A 67 -11.69 -11.33 -18.38
CA PHE A 67 -12.28 -11.08 -19.71
C PHE A 67 -11.41 -11.71 -20.80
N LEU A 68 -11.96 -11.85 -21.98
CA LEU A 68 -11.21 -12.26 -23.17
C LEU A 68 -10.66 -11.02 -23.89
N ASP A 69 -9.38 -11.08 -24.29
CA ASP A 69 -8.83 -10.06 -25.17
C ASP A 69 -9.25 -10.26 -26.63
N LYS A 70 -8.84 -9.39 -27.54
CA LYS A 70 -9.17 -9.51 -28.96
C LYS A 70 -8.60 -10.76 -29.63
N GLY A 71 -7.65 -11.45 -29.01
CA GLY A 71 -7.09 -12.73 -29.44
C GLY A 71 -7.68 -13.92 -28.71
N GLU A 72 -8.83 -13.76 -28.07
CA GLU A 72 -9.57 -14.79 -27.31
C GLU A 72 -8.78 -15.40 -26.13
N ARG A 73 -7.75 -14.69 -25.64
CA ARG A 73 -6.98 -15.12 -24.48
C ARG A 73 -7.63 -14.64 -23.19
N SER A 74 -7.71 -15.52 -22.20
CA SER A 74 -8.25 -15.15 -20.87
C SER A 74 -7.27 -14.29 -20.10
N ILE A 75 -7.68 -13.07 -19.81
CA ILE A 75 -6.90 -12.02 -19.12
C ILE A 75 -7.63 -11.63 -17.85
N THR A 76 -6.87 -11.38 -16.78
CA THR A 76 -7.40 -10.96 -15.48
C THR A 76 -6.69 -9.71 -15.01
N LEU A 77 -7.45 -8.71 -14.53
CA LEU A 77 -6.88 -7.61 -13.76
C LEU A 77 -6.29 -8.18 -12.46
N LYS A 78 -5.03 -7.89 -12.17
CA LYS A 78 -4.32 -8.49 -11.02
C LYS A 78 -5.06 -8.26 -9.70
N PRO A 79 -5.44 -9.31 -8.97
CA PRO A 79 -6.11 -9.20 -7.67
C PRO A 79 -5.13 -9.00 -6.51
N GLU A 80 -3.83 -9.19 -6.77
CA GLU A 80 -2.72 -9.03 -5.83
C GLU A 80 -1.41 -8.86 -6.61
N GLY A 81 -0.31 -8.46 -5.93
CA GLY A 81 0.96 -8.17 -6.60
C GLY A 81 1.92 -9.35 -6.71
N THR A 82 1.91 -10.26 -5.73
CA THR A 82 2.93 -11.30 -5.54
C THR A 82 3.06 -12.24 -6.74
N ALA A 83 1.95 -12.73 -7.30
CA ALA A 83 1.97 -13.65 -8.44
C ALA A 83 2.60 -13.00 -9.69
N GLY A 84 2.29 -11.71 -9.94
CA GLY A 84 2.89 -10.95 -11.03
C GLY A 84 4.40 -10.76 -10.86
N VAL A 85 4.86 -10.52 -9.62
CA VAL A 85 6.30 -10.43 -9.30
C VAL A 85 6.97 -11.79 -9.47
N ALA A 86 6.34 -12.87 -9.02
CA ALA A 86 6.85 -14.24 -9.18
C ALA A 86 7.00 -14.63 -10.65
N ARG A 87 5.99 -14.34 -11.49
CA ARG A 87 6.08 -14.54 -12.94
C ARG A 87 7.23 -13.71 -13.54
N CYS A 88 7.34 -12.42 -13.16
CA CYS A 88 8.40 -11.55 -13.64
C CYS A 88 9.80 -12.08 -13.27
N PHE A 89 9.95 -12.58 -12.03
CA PHE A 89 11.18 -13.20 -11.54
C PHE A 89 11.59 -14.40 -12.40
N ILE A 90 10.65 -15.27 -12.74
CA ILE A 90 10.87 -16.47 -13.55
C ILE A 90 11.20 -16.09 -15.00
N GLU A 91 10.34 -15.30 -15.64
CA GLU A 91 10.41 -14.98 -17.06
C GLU A 91 11.68 -14.20 -17.44
N ASN A 92 12.14 -13.32 -16.56
CA ASN A 92 13.34 -12.52 -16.79
C ASN A 92 14.62 -13.14 -16.21
N GLY A 93 14.57 -14.38 -15.72
CA GLY A 93 15.74 -15.08 -15.18
C GLY A 93 16.39 -14.37 -13.98
N LEU A 94 15.58 -13.67 -13.15
CA LEU A 94 16.10 -12.86 -12.05
C LEU A 94 16.79 -13.70 -10.96
N PHE A 95 16.57 -15.01 -10.95
CA PHE A 95 17.29 -15.98 -10.10
C PHE A 95 18.79 -16.06 -10.40
N ASN A 96 19.27 -15.52 -11.52
CA ASN A 96 20.69 -15.43 -11.85
C ASN A 96 21.39 -14.23 -11.19
N ASN A 97 20.65 -13.33 -10.54
CA ASN A 97 21.22 -12.21 -9.82
C ASN A 97 21.74 -12.62 -8.42
N ALA A 98 22.39 -11.69 -7.74
CA ALA A 98 22.78 -11.89 -6.35
C ALA A 98 21.54 -12.12 -5.45
N MET A 99 21.57 -13.17 -4.65
CA MET A 99 20.49 -13.54 -3.74
C MET A 99 20.87 -13.23 -2.29
N PRO A 100 19.91 -12.90 -1.41
CA PRO A 100 18.47 -12.77 -1.69
C PRO A 100 18.15 -11.54 -2.53
N LEU A 101 17.20 -11.69 -3.48
CA LEU A 101 16.71 -10.57 -4.28
C LEU A 101 15.54 -9.91 -3.54
N LYS A 102 15.69 -8.63 -3.23
CA LYS A 102 14.75 -7.84 -2.44
C LYS A 102 14.04 -6.81 -3.32
N MET A 103 12.73 -6.86 -3.38
CA MET A 103 11.92 -6.02 -4.26
C MET A 103 10.72 -5.43 -3.53
N TYR A 104 10.29 -4.25 -3.96
CA TYR A 104 9.02 -3.66 -3.56
C TYR A 104 8.23 -3.14 -4.75
N TYR A 105 6.95 -2.99 -4.58
CA TYR A 105 6.06 -2.36 -5.58
C TYR A 105 5.01 -1.48 -4.91
N ILE A 106 4.53 -0.48 -5.68
CA ILE A 106 3.31 0.27 -5.39
C ILE A 106 2.44 0.15 -6.64
N THR A 107 1.28 -0.52 -6.50
CA THR A 107 0.50 -0.91 -7.67
C THR A 107 -1.00 -0.98 -7.37
N PRO A 108 -1.88 -0.64 -8.32
CA PRO A 108 -3.30 -0.94 -8.20
C PRO A 108 -3.55 -2.44 -8.28
N VAL A 109 -4.53 -2.93 -7.52
CA VAL A 109 -5.05 -4.30 -7.55
C VAL A 109 -6.59 -4.25 -7.57
N PHE A 110 -7.22 -5.30 -8.12
CA PHE A 110 -8.64 -5.30 -8.47
C PHE A 110 -9.32 -6.54 -7.92
N ARG A 111 -10.37 -6.34 -7.10
CA ARG A 111 -11.18 -7.44 -6.54
C ARG A 111 -12.66 -7.08 -6.59
N TYR A 112 -13.47 -7.96 -7.12
CA TYR A 112 -14.92 -7.79 -7.19
C TYR A 112 -15.58 -8.06 -5.83
N GLU A 113 -15.14 -7.34 -4.81
CA GLU A 113 -15.70 -7.40 -3.46
C GLU A 113 -16.97 -6.55 -3.35
N ASN A 114 -17.80 -6.86 -2.33
CA ASN A 114 -18.86 -5.94 -1.92
C ASN A 114 -18.24 -4.69 -1.30
N PRO A 115 -18.40 -3.51 -1.92
CA PRO A 115 -17.81 -2.29 -1.42
C PRO A 115 -18.33 -1.94 -0.02
N GLN A 116 -17.40 -1.67 0.89
CA GLN A 116 -17.68 -1.21 2.24
C GLN A 116 -16.51 -0.35 2.73
N LYS A 117 -16.65 0.29 3.90
CA LYS A 117 -15.57 1.10 4.46
C LYS A 117 -14.27 0.28 4.55
N GLY A 118 -13.22 0.74 3.85
CA GLY A 118 -11.91 0.07 3.78
C GLY A 118 -11.82 -1.14 2.83
N ARG A 119 -12.87 -1.41 2.02
CA ARG A 119 -12.85 -2.39 0.93
C ARG A 119 -13.36 -1.78 -0.36
N LEU A 120 -12.46 -1.59 -1.30
CA LEU A 120 -12.72 -1.09 -2.64
C LEU A 120 -12.49 -2.19 -3.66
N ARG A 121 -13.08 -2.04 -4.83
CA ARG A 121 -12.86 -2.94 -5.98
C ARG A 121 -11.55 -2.67 -6.69
N GLU A 122 -11.09 -1.43 -6.63
CA GLU A 122 -9.73 -1.02 -6.98
C GLU A 122 -9.10 -0.41 -5.73
N HIS A 123 -7.93 -0.90 -5.35
CA HIS A 123 -7.14 -0.36 -4.25
C HIS A 123 -5.65 -0.50 -4.56
N HIS A 124 -4.82 0.29 -3.90
CA HIS A 124 -3.39 0.30 -4.12
C HIS A 124 -2.67 -0.45 -3.01
N GLN A 125 -1.72 -1.27 -3.40
CA GLN A 125 -0.86 -1.99 -2.47
C GLN A 125 0.58 -1.47 -2.56
N PHE A 126 1.16 -1.17 -1.40
CA PHE A 126 2.59 -1.28 -1.20
C PHE A 126 2.89 -2.72 -0.81
N GLY A 127 3.71 -3.39 -1.59
CA GLY A 127 4.10 -4.78 -1.35
C GLY A 127 5.61 -4.96 -1.39
N VAL A 128 6.06 -5.98 -0.69
CA VAL A 128 7.47 -6.37 -0.60
C VAL A 128 7.57 -7.86 -0.87
N GLU A 129 8.53 -8.24 -1.70
CA GLU A 129 8.84 -9.65 -2.01
C GLU A 129 10.36 -9.85 -1.91
N VAL A 130 10.77 -10.84 -1.13
CA VAL A 130 12.17 -11.24 -0.96
C VAL A 130 12.31 -12.71 -1.38
N TYR A 131 13.10 -12.95 -2.42
CA TYR A 131 13.35 -14.29 -2.94
C TYR A 131 14.76 -14.77 -2.63
N GLY A 132 14.91 -16.07 -2.28
CA GLY A 132 16.19 -16.71 -2.02
C GLY A 132 16.66 -16.68 -0.56
N GLY A 133 15.92 -16.02 0.34
CA GLY A 133 16.20 -16.03 1.77
C GLY A 133 15.41 -17.14 2.48
N ALA A 134 16.04 -18.23 2.88
CA ALA A 134 15.35 -19.41 3.45
C ALA A 134 15.13 -19.33 4.97
N GLY A 135 15.87 -18.48 5.66
CA GLY A 135 15.90 -18.41 7.12
C GLY A 135 14.79 -17.54 7.72
N ALA A 136 14.56 -17.72 9.01
CA ALA A 136 13.64 -16.91 9.80
C ALA A 136 14.11 -15.45 9.96
N ASP A 137 15.36 -15.16 9.72
CA ASP A 137 15.97 -13.82 9.68
C ASP A 137 15.38 -12.99 8.54
N THR A 138 15.17 -13.59 7.36
CA THR A 138 14.52 -12.92 6.24
C THR A 138 13.06 -12.60 6.58
N ASP A 139 12.33 -13.52 7.24
CA ASP A 139 10.97 -13.26 7.69
C ASP A 139 10.90 -12.13 8.70
N ALA A 140 11.82 -12.12 9.68
CA ALA A 140 11.92 -11.08 10.69
C ALA A 140 12.24 -9.71 10.07
N GLU A 141 13.13 -9.65 9.07
CA GLU A 141 13.45 -8.42 8.34
C GLU A 141 12.23 -7.86 7.60
N VAL A 142 11.48 -8.72 6.89
CA VAL A 142 10.25 -8.34 6.16
C VAL A 142 9.18 -7.82 7.13
N ILE A 143 8.97 -8.49 8.26
CA ILE A 143 8.03 -8.04 9.30
C ILE A 143 8.50 -6.71 9.90
N LYS A 144 9.80 -6.56 10.20
CA LYS A 144 10.36 -5.33 10.75
C LYS A 144 10.23 -4.16 9.79
N LEU A 145 10.41 -4.38 8.48
CA LEU A 145 10.18 -3.37 7.45
C LEU A 145 8.72 -2.88 7.48
N ALA A 146 7.76 -3.82 7.44
CA ALA A 146 6.34 -3.48 7.52
C ALA A 146 6.01 -2.68 8.80
N TYR A 147 6.52 -3.13 9.95
CA TYR A 147 6.39 -2.41 11.23
C TYR A 147 6.98 -1.00 11.17
N THR A 148 8.14 -0.83 10.52
CA THR A 148 8.81 0.46 10.38
C THR A 148 7.98 1.44 9.55
N VAL A 149 7.40 1.00 8.43
CA VAL A 149 6.48 1.82 7.61
C VAL A 149 5.29 2.27 8.44
N LEU A 150 4.61 1.34 9.12
CA LEU A 150 3.44 1.63 9.96
C LEU A 150 3.78 2.63 11.07
N LYS A 151 4.91 2.45 11.73
CA LYS A 151 5.40 3.36 12.78
C LYS A 151 5.74 4.75 12.24
N LYS A 152 6.40 4.85 11.08
CA LYS A 152 6.69 6.14 10.42
C LYS A 152 5.41 6.85 9.95
N CYS A 153 4.36 6.11 9.61
CA CYS A 153 3.02 6.66 9.36
C CYS A 153 2.30 7.10 10.65
N GLY A 154 2.90 6.95 11.83
CA GLY A 154 2.32 7.35 13.12
C GLY A 154 1.22 6.43 13.62
N LEU A 155 1.17 5.17 13.18
CA LEU A 155 0.07 4.26 13.42
C LEU A 155 0.30 3.32 14.60
N SER A 156 -0.77 3.06 15.36
CA SER A 156 -0.81 2.09 16.46
C SER A 156 -1.41 0.78 15.97
N VAL A 157 -0.58 -0.26 15.86
CA VAL A 157 -1.00 -1.57 15.36
C VAL A 157 -0.47 -2.69 16.26
N LYS A 158 -1.20 -3.79 16.29
CA LYS A 158 -0.75 -5.05 16.90
C LYS A 158 -0.25 -5.99 15.81
N LEU A 159 0.84 -6.69 16.10
CA LEU A 159 1.36 -7.75 15.25
C LEU A 159 0.88 -9.11 15.78
N TYR A 160 0.21 -9.85 14.92
CA TYR A 160 -0.04 -11.27 15.12
C TYR A 160 0.85 -12.10 14.20
N ILE A 161 1.44 -13.16 14.73
CA ILE A 161 2.24 -14.13 13.98
C ILE A 161 1.70 -15.54 14.18
N ASN A 162 1.90 -16.38 13.17
CA ASN A 162 1.62 -17.82 13.23
C ASN A 162 2.59 -18.58 12.31
N SER A 163 2.59 -19.89 12.40
CA SER A 163 3.25 -20.78 11.44
C SER A 163 2.24 -21.66 10.73
N MET A 164 2.27 -21.71 9.41
CA MET A 164 1.48 -22.65 8.59
C MET A 164 2.18 -24.02 8.43
N GLY A 165 3.39 -24.16 8.97
CA GLY A 165 4.20 -25.34 8.81
C GLY A 165 4.64 -25.60 7.35
N CYS A 166 5.34 -26.70 7.15
CA CYS A 166 5.64 -27.24 5.82
C CYS A 166 4.48 -28.17 5.35
N PRO A 167 4.53 -28.72 4.13
CA PRO A 167 3.49 -29.65 3.64
C PRO A 167 3.23 -30.84 4.58
N GLU A 168 4.28 -31.41 5.20
CA GLU A 168 4.13 -32.52 6.16
C GLU A 168 3.41 -32.10 7.44
N CYS A 169 3.74 -30.93 7.99
CA CYS A 169 3.03 -30.39 9.15
C CYS A 169 1.55 -30.17 8.82
N ARG A 170 1.29 -29.58 7.64
CA ARG A 170 -0.07 -29.30 7.17
C ARG A 170 -0.89 -30.55 6.96
N LYS A 171 -0.29 -31.64 6.45
CA LYS A 171 -0.97 -32.93 6.28
C LYS A 171 -1.47 -33.44 7.62
N LYS A 172 -0.60 -33.56 8.63
CA LYS A 172 -0.96 -34.00 9.99
C LYS A 172 -2.02 -33.10 10.62
N TYR A 173 -1.88 -31.79 10.46
CA TYR A 173 -2.83 -30.83 11.00
C TYR A 173 -4.21 -30.91 10.31
N ASN A 174 -4.25 -31.12 9.01
CA ASN A 174 -5.51 -31.28 8.28
C ASN A 174 -6.24 -32.57 8.70
N GLU A 175 -5.52 -33.64 9.00
CA GLU A 175 -6.09 -34.86 9.56
C GLU A 175 -6.73 -34.58 10.93
N ALA A 176 -6.01 -33.91 11.83
CA ALA A 176 -6.54 -33.54 13.15
C ALA A 176 -7.76 -32.60 13.06
N LEU A 177 -7.77 -31.65 12.11
CA LEU A 177 -8.94 -30.81 11.88
C LEU A 177 -10.14 -31.59 11.34
N LYS A 178 -9.91 -32.56 10.44
CA LYS A 178 -10.98 -33.43 9.94
C LYS A 178 -11.58 -34.25 11.06
N ASP A 179 -10.75 -34.87 11.90
CA ASP A 179 -11.23 -35.63 13.06
C ASP A 179 -12.02 -34.75 14.02
N TYR A 180 -11.53 -33.51 14.28
CA TYR A 180 -12.21 -32.56 15.16
C TYR A 180 -13.57 -32.10 14.64
N PHE A 181 -13.72 -31.90 13.32
CA PHE A 181 -14.99 -31.44 12.73
C PHE A 181 -15.92 -32.56 12.28
N ALA A 182 -15.51 -33.82 12.33
CA ALA A 182 -16.29 -34.96 11.81
C ALA A 182 -17.69 -35.07 12.43
N ASP A 183 -17.81 -34.86 13.74
CA ASP A 183 -19.08 -34.88 14.50
C ASP A 183 -19.83 -33.54 14.50
N LYS A 184 -19.30 -32.52 13.80
CA LYS A 184 -19.81 -31.14 13.78
C LYS A 184 -20.26 -30.68 12.39
N LEU A 185 -20.18 -31.56 11.36
CA LEU A 185 -20.47 -31.23 9.97
C LEU A 185 -21.83 -30.57 9.76
N ASP A 186 -22.86 -31.09 10.44
CA ASP A 186 -24.23 -30.57 10.34
C ASP A 186 -24.38 -29.15 10.88
N LYS A 187 -23.48 -28.72 11.76
CA LYS A 187 -23.46 -27.39 12.35
C LYS A 187 -22.63 -26.39 11.54
N LEU A 188 -21.86 -26.85 10.56
CA LEU A 188 -21.09 -26.00 9.67
C LEU A 188 -21.96 -25.39 8.56
N CYS A 189 -21.65 -24.16 8.15
CA CYS A 189 -22.28 -23.56 6.99
C CYS A 189 -21.95 -24.32 5.69
N PRO A 190 -22.74 -24.18 4.60
CA PRO A 190 -22.50 -24.92 3.36
C PRO A 190 -21.06 -24.78 2.82
N THR A 191 -20.51 -23.58 2.81
CA THR A 191 -19.13 -23.33 2.38
C THR A 191 -18.10 -24.06 3.25
N CYS A 192 -18.30 -24.14 4.56
CA CYS A 192 -17.39 -24.86 5.45
C CYS A 192 -17.48 -26.38 5.31
N ARG A 193 -18.63 -26.93 4.92
CA ARG A 193 -18.76 -28.35 4.57
C ARG A 193 -17.95 -28.72 3.32
N GLU A 194 -17.92 -27.83 2.32
CA GLU A 194 -17.05 -28.00 1.15
C GLU A 194 -15.58 -27.89 1.53
N ARG A 195 -15.22 -26.89 2.36
CA ARG A 195 -13.86 -26.67 2.87
C ARG A 195 -13.35 -27.87 3.68
N TYR A 196 -14.19 -28.55 4.42
CA TYR A 196 -13.83 -29.74 5.17
C TYR A 196 -13.16 -30.81 4.29
N ASN A 197 -13.65 -31.00 3.07
CA ASN A 197 -13.10 -31.98 2.15
C ASN A 197 -11.84 -31.50 1.42
N LYS A 198 -11.83 -30.23 1.00
CA LYS A 198 -10.79 -29.66 0.14
C LYS A 198 -9.63 -29.07 0.94
N ASN A 199 -9.94 -28.22 1.92
CA ASN A 199 -8.96 -27.47 2.69
C ASN A 199 -9.52 -27.12 4.08
N PRO A 200 -9.50 -28.08 5.05
CA PRO A 200 -10.19 -27.94 6.33
C PRO A 200 -9.70 -26.76 7.18
N HIS A 201 -8.44 -26.33 7.07
CA HIS A 201 -7.97 -25.19 7.83
C HIS A 201 -8.65 -23.87 7.40
N ARG A 202 -9.23 -23.79 6.21
CA ARG A 202 -10.05 -22.64 5.78
C ARG A 202 -11.36 -22.49 6.56
N ILE A 203 -11.79 -23.51 7.31
CA ILE A 203 -12.95 -23.41 8.21
C ILE A 203 -12.68 -22.38 9.30
N LEU A 204 -11.43 -22.27 9.76
CA LEU A 204 -11.00 -21.33 10.80
C LEU A 204 -11.16 -19.85 10.40
N ASP A 205 -11.17 -19.54 9.11
CA ASP A 205 -11.40 -18.20 8.57
C ASP A 205 -12.88 -17.91 8.23
N CYS A 206 -13.79 -18.76 8.68
CA CYS A 206 -15.22 -18.57 8.42
C CYS A 206 -15.75 -17.33 9.15
N LYS A 207 -16.58 -16.54 8.46
CA LYS A 207 -17.17 -15.31 9.03
C LYS A 207 -18.51 -15.56 9.74
N GLU A 208 -19.12 -16.73 9.51
CA GLU A 208 -20.37 -17.12 10.15
C GLU A 208 -20.17 -17.40 11.63
N ASP A 209 -20.96 -16.76 12.50
CA ASP A 209 -20.78 -16.84 13.95
C ASP A 209 -20.92 -18.26 14.49
N GLY A 210 -21.81 -19.09 13.90
CA GLY A 210 -21.93 -20.52 14.22
C GLY A 210 -20.64 -21.30 13.98
N CYS A 211 -19.98 -21.06 12.84
CA CYS A 211 -18.71 -21.70 12.51
C CYS A 211 -17.57 -21.18 13.39
N LYS A 212 -17.51 -19.86 13.67
CA LYS A 212 -16.52 -19.28 14.58
C LYS A 212 -16.60 -19.89 15.99
N ALA A 213 -17.81 -20.10 16.48
CA ALA A 213 -17.99 -20.71 17.80
C ALA A 213 -17.42 -22.12 17.86
N LEU A 214 -17.55 -22.91 16.77
CA LEU A 214 -17.00 -24.25 16.66
C LEU A 214 -15.46 -24.26 16.52
N CYS A 215 -14.86 -23.17 16.05
CA CYS A 215 -13.41 -23.08 15.85
C CYS A 215 -12.63 -22.77 17.13
N LYS A 216 -13.28 -22.30 18.21
CA LYS A 216 -12.59 -21.86 19.43
C LYS A 216 -11.67 -22.91 20.05
N ASP A 217 -12.11 -24.17 20.06
CA ASP A 217 -11.40 -25.30 20.64
C ASP A 217 -10.76 -26.21 19.58
N ALA A 218 -10.67 -25.72 18.34
CA ALA A 218 -10.03 -26.48 17.25
C ALA A 218 -8.54 -26.69 17.52
N PRO A 219 -7.95 -27.79 17.03
CA PRO A 219 -6.51 -28.01 17.08
C PRO A 219 -5.73 -26.80 16.54
N LYS A 220 -4.57 -26.51 17.11
CA LYS A 220 -3.70 -25.39 16.71
C LYS A 220 -2.54 -25.93 15.88
N ILE A 221 -2.25 -25.30 14.74
CA ILE A 221 -1.18 -25.76 13.85
C ILE A 221 0.20 -25.80 14.51
N VAL A 222 0.44 -24.89 15.46
CA VAL A 222 1.72 -24.82 16.19
C VAL A 222 2.02 -26.09 17.00
N ASP A 223 1.01 -26.90 17.32
CA ASP A 223 1.16 -28.17 18.04
C ASP A 223 1.51 -29.34 17.10
N TYR A 224 1.50 -29.12 15.78
CA TYR A 224 1.74 -30.12 14.73
C TYR A 224 2.99 -29.80 13.89
N LEU A 225 3.81 -28.85 14.31
CA LEU A 225 5.03 -28.49 13.60
C LEU A 225 6.09 -29.61 13.75
N CYS A 226 6.79 -29.88 12.65
CA CYS A 226 8.02 -30.68 12.72
C CYS A 226 9.15 -29.86 13.36
N ASP A 227 10.25 -30.53 13.70
CA ASP A 227 11.38 -29.92 14.38
C ASP A 227 11.92 -28.70 13.62
N ASP A 228 12.08 -28.79 12.30
CA ASP A 228 12.55 -27.69 11.44
C ASP A 228 11.61 -26.48 11.47
N CYS A 229 10.29 -26.72 11.34
CA CYS A 229 9.30 -25.65 11.38
C CYS A 229 9.18 -25.03 12.78
N SER A 230 9.31 -25.83 13.82
CA SER A 230 9.34 -25.36 15.21
C SER A 230 10.59 -24.51 15.49
N ALA A 231 11.76 -24.97 15.06
CA ALA A 231 13.01 -24.22 15.18
C ALA A 231 12.96 -22.89 14.41
N HIS A 232 12.43 -22.91 13.17
CA HIS A 232 12.24 -21.71 12.37
C HIS A 232 11.30 -20.70 13.07
N PHE A 233 10.16 -21.15 13.58
CA PHE A 233 9.19 -20.28 14.25
C PHE A 233 9.73 -19.72 15.58
N LYS A 234 10.49 -20.54 16.32
CA LYS A 234 11.18 -20.08 17.53
C LYS A 234 12.22 -19.03 17.22
N LYS A 235 13.04 -19.23 16.17
CA LYS A 235 14.04 -18.27 15.74
C LYS A 235 13.43 -16.94 15.29
N LEU A 236 12.30 -16.97 14.59
CA LEU A 236 11.55 -15.77 14.24
C LEU A 236 11.15 -14.97 15.49
N GLN A 237 10.61 -15.64 16.51
CA GLN A 237 10.20 -15.02 17.77
C GLN A 237 11.37 -14.34 18.50
N GLU A 238 12.52 -15.02 18.56
CA GLU A 238 13.75 -14.48 19.14
C GLU A 238 14.16 -13.19 18.42
N LEU A 239 14.26 -13.22 17.07
CA LEU A 239 14.68 -12.08 16.27
C LEU A 239 13.71 -10.88 16.36
N LEU A 240 12.41 -11.12 16.39
CA LEU A 240 11.44 -10.05 16.58
C LEU A 240 11.58 -9.41 17.96
N THR A 241 11.81 -10.20 18.99
CA THR A 241 12.05 -9.73 20.36
C THR A 241 13.32 -8.89 20.43
N ASP A 242 14.43 -9.36 19.86
CA ASP A 242 15.72 -8.67 19.82
C ASP A 242 15.62 -7.33 19.05
N CYS A 243 14.79 -7.28 18.00
CA CYS A 243 14.52 -6.05 17.25
C CYS A 243 13.50 -5.11 17.91
N GLY A 244 12.98 -5.45 19.09
CA GLY A 244 12.00 -4.65 19.81
C GLY A 244 10.63 -4.56 19.10
N VAL A 245 10.23 -5.61 18.40
CA VAL A 245 8.90 -5.73 17.76
C VAL A 245 8.03 -6.60 18.64
N ALA A 246 7.05 -5.98 19.31
CA ALA A 246 6.06 -6.71 20.10
C ALA A 246 5.12 -7.49 19.19
N TYR A 247 4.83 -8.72 19.54
CA TYR A 247 3.92 -9.60 18.79
C TYR A 247 3.08 -10.48 19.74
N GLU A 248 2.00 -11.01 19.21
CA GLU A 248 1.18 -12.04 19.84
C GLU A 248 1.10 -13.25 18.89
N ILE A 249 1.16 -14.47 19.42
CA ILE A 249 0.95 -15.67 18.61
C ILE A 249 -0.57 -15.90 18.47
N ASN A 250 -1.05 -15.88 17.24
CA ASN A 250 -2.45 -16.19 16.95
C ASN A 250 -2.54 -17.44 16.05
N PRO A 251 -2.76 -18.63 16.62
CA PRO A 251 -2.78 -19.90 15.88
C PRO A 251 -3.94 -20.03 14.89
N PHE A 252 -4.89 -19.10 14.91
CA PHE A 252 -6.06 -19.08 14.02
C PHE A 252 -5.90 -18.15 12.83
N ILE A 253 -4.74 -17.50 12.64
CA ILE A 253 -4.48 -16.76 11.40
C ILE A 253 -4.46 -17.73 10.23
N VAL A 254 -5.43 -17.57 9.34
CA VAL A 254 -5.51 -18.21 8.02
C VAL A 254 -5.49 -17.10 6.98
N ARG A 255 -4.51 -17.15 6.07
CA ARG A 255 -4.41 -16.15 5.01
C ARG A 255 -5.36 -16.46 3.86
N GLY A 256 -5.80 -15.40 3.15
CA GLY A 256 -6.71 -15.51 2.01
C GLY A 256 -6.15 -16.21 0.77
N LEU A 257 -4.88 -16.64 0.78
CA LEU A 257 -4.12 -17.21 -0.33
C LEU A 257 -3.53 -18.56 0.11
N ASP A 258 -3.53 -19.55 -0.77
CA ASP A 258 -3.18 -20.93 -0.40
C ASP A 258 -1.67 -21.24 -0.46
N TYR A 259 -0.88 -20.36 -1.06
CA TYR A 259 0.56 -20.55 -1.25
C TYR A 259 1.42 -20.43 0.02
N TYR A 260 0.87 -19.91 1.14
CA TYR A 260 1.67 -19.69 2.33
C TYR A 260 2.19 -20.99 2.97
N THR A 261 3.46 -20.91 3.41
CA THR A 261 4.17 -21.93 4.18
C THR A 261 4.81 -21.29 5.40
N LYS A 262 5.19 -22.08 6.41
CA LYS A 262 5.90 -21.59 7.63
C LYS A 262 5.29 -20.27 8.17
N THR A 263 6.05 -19.18 8.17
CA THR A 263 5.67 -17.90 8.77
C THR A 263 4.49 -17.23 8.06
N VAL A 264 3.46 -16.83 8.82
CA VAL A 264 2.42 -15.88 8.39
C VAL A 264 2.23 -14.82 9.46
N PHE A 265 1.85 -13.62 9.04
CA PHE A 265 1.67 -12.51 9.97
C PHE A 265 0.61 -11.51 9.49
N GLU A 266 0.05 -10.78 10.46
CA GLU A 266 -0.88 -9.68 10.22
C GLU A 266 -0.63 -8.54 11.19
N PHE A 267 -0.59 -7.31 10.65
CA PHE A 267 -0.72 -6.10 11.45
C PHE A 267 -2.18 -5.70 11.47
N VAL A 268 -2.73 -5.59 12.67
CA VAL A 268 -4.16 -5.29 12.88
C VAL A 268 -4.36 -4.07 13.74
N THR A 269 -5.52 -3.42 13.56
CA THR A 269 -5.99 -2.30 14.36
C THR A 269 -7.43 -2.51 14.79
N THR A 270 -7.82 -1.93 15.89
CA THR A 270 -9.23 -1.84 16.34
C THR A 270 -9.94 -0.59 15.83
N ALA A 271 -9.20 0.39 15.33
CA ALA A 271 -9.74 1.68 14.88
C ALA A 271 -10.61 1.58 13.60
N LEU A 272 -10.46 0.51 12.82
CA LEU A 272 -11.23 0.27 11.59
C LEU A 272 -12.36 -0.78 11.77
N GLY A 273 -12.75 -1.10 12.99
CA GLY A 273 -13.82 -2.06 13.30
C GLY A 273 -13.47 -3.49 12.80
N SER A 274 -14.44 -4.18 12.17
CA SER A 274 -14.26 -5.57 11.69
C SER A 274 -13.21 -5.75 10.57
N GLN A 275 -12.70 -4.68 9.99
CA GLN A 275 -11.71 -4.67 8.92
C GLN A 275 -10.30 -4.35 9.46
N GLY A 276 -9.94 -4.91 10.59
CA GLY A 276 -8.74 -4.56 11.35
C GLY A 276 -7.39 -4.82 10.67
N THR A 277 -7.29 -5.75 9.71
CA THR A 277 -6.00 -6.06 9.05
C THR A 277 -5.57 -4.94 8.10
N VAL A 278 -4.44 -4.31 8.38
CA VAL A 278 -3.84 -3.21 7.59
C VAL A 278 -2.73 -3.70 6.67
N CYS A 279 -1.96 -4.69 7.14
CA CYS A 279 -0.88 -5.34 6.42
C CYS A 279 -0.89 -6.82 6.73
N GLY A 280 -0.64 -7.64 5.75
CA GLY A 280 -0.54 -9.07 5.95
C GLY A 280 0.38 -9.73 4.95
N GLY A 281 1.10 -10.73 5.41
CA GLY A 281 2.09 -11.42 4.63
C GLY A 281 2.50 -12.76 5.22
N GLY A 282 3.58 -13.29 4.69
CA GLY A 282 4.19 -14.53 5.14
C GLY A 282 5.12 -15.13 4.10
N ARG A 283 5.60 -16.33 4.39
CA ARG A 283 6.50 -17.13 3.56
C ARG A 283 5.71 -18.00 2.58
N TYR A 284 6.24 -18.20 1.39
CA TYR A 284 5.62 -18.99 0.31
C TYR A 284 6.72 -19.70 -0.52
N ASP A 285 7.31 -20.74 0.06
CA ASP A 285 8.48 -21.43 -0.50
C ASP A 285 8.19 -22.20 -1.80
N ASN A 286 6.93 -22.52 -2.10
CA ASN A 286 6.56 -23.33 -3.26
C ASN A 286 6.08 -22.51 -4.47
N LEU A 287 5.73 -21.24 -4.30
CA LEU A 287 5.07 -20.43 -5.33
C LEU A 287 5.86 -20.39 -6.65
N ILE A 288 7.17 -20.17 -6.58
CA ILE A 288 8.02 -20.10 -7.78
C ILE A 288 8.02 -21.42 -8.55
N SER A 289 8.07 -22.56 -7.83
CA SER A 289 8.00 -23.92 -8.43
C SER A 289 6.64 -24.21 -9.03
N GLU A 290 5.56 -23.83 -8.36
CA GLU A 290 4.18 -23.98 -8.83
C GLU A 290 3.92 -23.20 -10.12
N LEU A 291 4.60 -22.07 -10.29
CA LEU A 291 4.57 -21.27 -11.50
C LEU A 291 5.56 -21.73 -12.58
N GLY A 292 6.28 -22.83 -12.36
CA GLY A 292 7.19 -23.44 -13.33
C GLY A 292 8.64 -22.92 -13.29
N GLY A 293 8.99 -22.15 -12.25
CA GLY A 293 10.37 -21.69 -12.04
C GLY A 293 11.22 -22.66 -11.22
N THR A 294 12.52 -22.36 -11.13
CA THR A 294 13.45 -23.09 -10.25
C THR A 294 13.03 -22.89 -8.77
N PRO A 295 12.97 -23.96 -7.96
CA PRO A 295 12.58 -23.85 -6.56
C PRO A 295 13.35 -22.74 -5.85
N THR A 296 12.62 -21.72 -5.41
CA THR A 296 13.17 -20.55 -4.73
C THR A 296 12.20 -20.14 -3.63
N CYS A 297 12.69 -20.09 -2.40
CA CYS A 297 11.90 -19.63 -1.27
C CYS A 297 11.58 -18.14 -1.40
N GLY A 298 10.42 -17.76 -0.89
CA GLY A 298 9.97 -16.38 -0.91
C GLY A 298 9.24 -15.99 0.38
N VAL A 299 9.33 -14.72 0.73
CA VAL A 299 8.57 -14.11 1.81
C VAL A 299 8.23 -12.68 1.44
N GLY A 300 7.02 -12.24 1.77
CA GLY A 300 6.57 -10.89 1.43
C GLY A 300 5.31 -10.47 2.17
N PHE A 301 4.85 -9.27 1.87
CA PHE A 301 3.59 -8.75 2.39
C PHE A 301 2.90 -7.82 1.40
N GLY A 302 1.59 -7.63 1.60
CA GLY A 302 0.81 -6.56 0.97
C GLY A 302 0.19 -5.64 2.02
N MET A 303 0.28 -4.34 1.79
CA MET A 303 -0.23 -3.27 2.64
C MET A 303 -1.10 -2.34 1.80
N GLY A 304 -2.38 -2.17 2.17
CA GLY A 304 -3.31 -1.33 1.41
C GLY A 304 -3.12 0.15 1.74
N ILE A 305 -2.81 0.99 0.74
CA ILE A 305 -2.56 2.43 0.93
C ILE A 305 -3.82 3.14 1.41
N GLU A 306 -4.98 2.84 0.83
CA GLU A 306 -6.26 3.43 1.25
C GLU A 306 -6.57 3.13 2.72
N ARG A 307 -6.24 1.90 3.19
CA ARG A 307 -6.40 1.54 4.59
C ARG A 307 -5.46 2.28 5.52
N LEU A 308 -4.20 2.49 5.09
CA LEU A 308 -3.27 3.31 5.84
C LEU A 308 -3.80 4.73 6.00
N LEU A 309 -4.25 5.35 4.91
CA LEU A 309 -4.80 6.71 4.93
C LEU A 309 -6.04 6.81 5.82
N MET A 310 -6.94 5.83 5.75
CA MET A 310 -8.13 5.78 6.62
C MET A 310 -7.75 5.60 8.09
N LEU A 311 -6.73 4.81 8.40
CA LEU A 311 -6.26 4.61 9.77
C LEU A 311 -5.58 5.88 10.28
N MET A 312 -4.74 6.52 9.47
CA MET A 312 -4.13 7.81 9.80
C MET A 312 -5.18 8.88 10.12
N GLU A 313 -6.27 8.94 9.35
CA GLU A 313 -7.39 9.83 9.61
C GLU A 313 -8.11 9.46 10.93
N ALA A 314 -8.37 8.19 11.18
CA ALA A 314 -9.02 7.70 12.40
C ALA A 314 -8.19 7.94 13.67
N GLU A 315 -6.86 7.91 13.55
CA GLU A 315 -5.92 8.19 14.64
C GLU A 315 -5.49 9.67 14.71
N ASN A 316 -6.10 10.55 13.89
CA ASN A 316 -5.82 11.98 13.81
C ASN A 316 -4.33 12.30 13.53
N VAL A 317 -3.68 11.49 12.70
CA VAL A 317 -2.31 11.75 12.26
C VAL A 317 -2.27 12.97 11.36
N VAL A 318 -1.44 13.95 11.70
CA VAL A 318 -1.27 15.16 10.91
C VAL A 318 -0.34 14.87 9.73
N ILE A 319 -0.89 14.90 8.53
CA ILE A 319 -0.12 14.76 7.29
C ILE A 319 0.26 16.17 6.81
N PRO A 320 1.57 16.45 6.62
CA PRO A 320 2.00 17.75 6.09
C PRO A 320 1.39 18.01 4.72
N THR A 321 0.80 19.17 4.54
CA THR A 321 0.29 19.61 3.24
C THR A 321 1.45 20.03 2.33
N HIS A 322 1.18 20.17 1.03
CA HIS A 322 2.16 20.79 0.14
C HIS A 322 2.45 22.23 0.59
N ASP A 323 3.69 22.65 0.38
CA ASP A 323 4.03 24.06 0.53
C ASP A 323 3.15 24.92 -0.38
N ASN A 324 2.62 25.99 0.18
CA ASN A 324 1.84 26.96 -0.53
C ASN A 324 2.71 27.73 -1.55
N PRO A 325 2.11 28.41 -2.54
CA PRO A 325 2.87 29.32 -3.38
C PRO A 325 3.56 30.40 -2.53
N LYS A 326 4.89 30.48 -2.66
CA LYS A 326 5.68 31.51 -1.94
C LYS A 326 5.34 32.89 -2.40
N LEU A 327 4.98 33.03 -3.67
CA LEU A 327 4.67 34.32 -4.30
C LEU A 327 3.53 34.19 -5.31
N TYR A 328 2.54 35.05 -5.21
CA TYR A 328 1.59 35.35 -6.26
C TYR A 328 1.87 36.77 -6.82
N ILE A 329 1.99 36.91 -8.14
CA ILE A 329 2.22 38.16 -8.79
C ILE A 329 0.94 38.65 -9.46
N ALA A 330 0.26 39.60 -8.84
CA ALA A 330 -0.91 40.27 -9.39
C ALA A 330 -0.51 41.32 -10.42
N THR A 331 -1.23 41.39 -11.54
CA THR A 331 -0.84 42.23 -12.66
C THR A 331 -1.95 43.15 -13.16
N MET A 332 -1.59 44.30 -13.69
CA MET A 332 -2.45 45.23 -14.40
C MET A 332 -1.82 45.61 -15.74
N GLY A 333 -2.40 45.16 -16.86
CA GLY A 333 -1.93 45.41 -18.22
C GLY A 333 -0.92 44.36 -18.73
N ASP A 334 -0.77 44.34 -20.07
CA ASP A 334 0.00 43.29 -20.77
C ASP A 334 1.49 43.33 -20.47
N GLU A 335 2.08 44.52 -20.38
CA GLU A 335 3.52 44.67 -20.08
C GLU A 335 3.84 44.21 -18.64
N ALA A 336 2.95 44.53 -17.69
CA ALA A 336 3.06 44.04 -16.33
C ALA A 336 2.96 42.49 -16.28
N TYR A 337 2.04 41.91 -17.06
CA TYR A 337 1.93 40.47 -17.16
C TYR A 337 3.19 39.81 -17.75
N LYS A 338 3.77 40.36 -18.83
CA LYS A 338 5.02 39.86 -19.41
C LYS A 338 6.16 39.87 -18.39
N LYS A 339 6.29 40.96 -17.63
CA LYS A 339 7.32 41.10 -16.57
C LYS A 339 7.09 40.08 -15.46
N ALA A 340 5.85 39.95 -14.96
CA ALA A 340 5.46 39.00 -13.92
C ALA A 340 5.70 37.54 -14.35
N PHE A 341 5.31 37.20 -15.59
CA PHE A 341 5.53 35.88 -16.15
C PHE A 341 7.03 35.52 -16.19
N LYS A 342 7.88 36.47 -16.63
CA LYS A 342 9.34 36.28 -16.62
C LYS A 342 9.88 36.05 -15.21
N ILE A 343 9.42 36.82 -14.22
CA ILE A 343 9.83 36.69 -12.81
C ILE A 343 9.39 35.31 -12.28
N ALA A 344 8.13 34.91 -12.49
CA ALA A 344 7.62 33.62 -12.05
C ALA A 344 8.40 32.47 -12.69
N SER A 345 8.77 32.58 -13.98
CA SER A 345 9.60 31.56 -14.65
C SER A 345 10.96 31.42 -13.97
N VAL A 346 11.66 32.53 -13.75
CA VAL A 346 12.98 32.52 -13.07
C VAL A 346 12.90 31.96 -11.65
N LEU A 347 11.82 32.27 -10.93
CA LEU A 347 11.59 31.70 -9.59
C LEU A 347 11.36 30.17 -9.64
N ARG A 348 10.56 29.70 -10.60
CA ARG A 348 10.30 28.27 -10.81
C ARG A 348 11.57 27.52 -11.19
N ASP A 349 12.44 28.08 -12.02
CA ASP A 349 13.76 27.53 -12.36
C ASP A 349 14.66 27.37 -11.12
N LYS A 350 14.44 28.19 -10.09
CA LYS A 350 15.12 28.11 -8.78
C LYS A 350 14.37 27.21 -7.76
N GLY A 351 13.32 26.50 -8.16
CA GLY A 351 12.53 25.64 -7.28
C GLY A 351 11.53 26.39 -6.38
N VAL A 352 11.30 27.68 -6.61
CA VAL A 352 10.35 28.49 -5.84
C VAL A 352 8.96 28.43 -6.48
N LYS A 353 7.95 28.06 -5.71
CA LYS A 353 6.56 28.05 -6.16
C LYS A 353 6.04 29.49 -6.30
N ALA A 354 5.92 29.96 -7.53
CA ALA A 354 5.38 31.28 -7.88
C ALA A 354 4.23 31.15 -8.87
N GLU A 355 3.20 32.02 -8.74
CA GLU A 355 2.01 31.99 -9.57
C GLU A 355 1.66 33.37 -10.10
N VAL A 356 1.02 33.41 -11.28
CA VAL A 356 0.52 34.62 -11.94
C VAL A 356 -0.92 34.43 -12.39
N ASP A 357 -1.64 35.49 -12.72
CA ASP A 357 -3.01 35.35 -13.23
C ASP A 357 -3.03 34.83 -14.68
N HIS A 358 -3.69 33.69 -14.92
CA HIS A 358 -3.90 33.14 -16.26
C HIS A 358 -5.33 33.32 -16.79
N ALA A 359 -6.19 34.01 -16.02
CA ALA A 359 -7.62 34.11 -16.37
C ALA A 359 -8.04 35.56 -16.68
N GLY A 360 -7.11 36.49 -16.79
CA GLY A 360 -7.41 37.89 -17.07
C GLY A 360 -8.24 38.60 -15.98
N ARG A 361 -8.06 38.22 -14.73
CA ARG A 361 -8.84 38.76 -13.61
C ARG A 361 -8.40 40.18 -13.27
N GLY A 362 -9.39 41.02 -12.89
CA GLY A 362 -9.04 42.33 -12.27
C GLY A 362 -8.32 42.15 -10.92
N VAL A 363 -7.51 43.10 -10.52
CA VAL A 363 -6.61 43.05 -9.33
C VAL A 363 -7.33 42.53 -8.07
N LYS A 364 -8.52 43.04 -7.77
CA LYS A 364 -9.30 42.59 -6.60
C LYS A 364 -9.62 41.08 -6.64
N ALA A 365 -9.90 40.55 -7.84
CA ALA A 365 -10.18 39.11 -8.03
C ALA A 365 -8.88 38.29 -7.97
N GLN A 366 -7.76 38.85 -8.42
CA GLN A 366 -6.44 38.22 -8.29
C GLN A 366 -6.04 38.07 -6.81
N PHE A 367 -6.25 39.09 -5.97
CA PHE A 367 -6.02 38.98 -4.51
C PHE A 367 -6.91 37.91 -3.86
N LYS A 368 -8.20 37.84 -4.22
CA LYS A 368 -9.09 36.76 -3.75
C LYS A 368 -8.62 35.36 -4.19
N TYR A 369 -8.04 35.28 -5.37
CA TYR A 369 -7.50 34.03 -5.86
C TYR A 369 -6.21 33.65 -5.13
N ALA A 370 -5.29 34.62 -4.91
CA ALA A 370 -4.07 34.42 -4.12
C ALA A 370 -4.38 33.91 -2.69
N ASP A 371 -5.40 34.49 -2.04
CA ASP A 371 -5.89 34.04 -0.74
C ASP A 371 -6.44 32.62 -0.81
N LYS A 372 -7.25 32.31 -1.82
CA LYS A 372 -7.86 30.97 -2.02
C LYS A 372 -6.84 29.88 -2.29
N ILE A 373 -5.71 30.20 -2.93
CA ILE A 373 -4.60 29.26 -3.14
C ILE A 373 -3.57 29.32 -2.00
N HIS A 374 -3.88 30.07 -0.95
CA HIS A 374 -3.02 30.26 0.23
C HIS A 374 -1.61 30.74 -0.10
N ALA A 375 -1.46 31.66 -1.07
CA ALA A 375 -0.16 32.25 -1.39
C ALA A 375 0.39 33.01 -0.16
N GLU A 376 1.66 32.75 0.18
CA GLU A 376 2.28 33.35 1.37
C GLU A 376 2.48 34.86 1.17
N ASN A 377 2.83 35.28 -0.05
CA ASN A 377 3.09 36.67 -0.40
C ASN A 377 2.40 37.04 -1.71
N VAL A 378 1.99 38.28 -1.82
CA VAL A 378 1.47 38.88 -3.05
C VAL A 378 2.26 40.10 -3.41
N ILE A 379 2.63 40.26 -4.68
CA ILE A 379 3.19 41.44 -5.27
C ILE A 379 2.25 41.97 -6.36
N THR A 380 2.00 43.25 -6.42
CA THR A 380 1.26 43.84 -7.54
C THR A 380 2.24 44.54 -8.48
N ILE A 381 2.10 44.29 -9.77
CA ILE A 381 2.85 44.99 -10.83
C ILE A 381 1.84 45.60 -11.79
N GLY A 382 1.87 46.91 -11.89
CA GLY A 382 1.14 47.72 -12.86
C GLY A 382 2.06 48.71 -13.55
N GLU A 383 1.52 49.70 -14.25
CA GLU A 383 2.28 50.70 -14.96
C GLU A 383 3.16 51.53 -14.02
N ASN A 384 2.65 51.89 -12.84
CA ASN A 384 3.41 52.66 -11.84
C ASN A 384 4.64 51.91 -11.34
N GLU A 385 4.50 50.63 -11.01
CA GLU A 385 5.57 49.77 -10.54
C GLU A 385 6.59 49.47 -11.64
N LEU A 386 6.15 49.33 -12.91
CA LEU A 386 7.06 49.21 -14.04
C LEU A 386 7.89 50.48 -14.23
N ASN A 387 7.28 51.67 -14.12
CA ASN A 387 7.94 52.94 -14.30
C ASN A 387 8.90 53.27 -13.15
N SER A 388 8.53 52.99 -11.91
CA SER A 388 9.38 53.21 -10.72
C SER A 388 10.45 52.14 -10.52
N GLY A 389 10.26 50.95 -11.09
CA GLY A 389 11.10 49.74 -10.86
C GLY A 389 10.93 49.17 -9.47
N VAL A 390 9.95 49.60 -8.67
CA VAL A 390 9.72 49.19 -7.27
C VAL A 390 8.30 48.68 -7.12
N ALA A 391 8.13 47.57 -6.42
CA ALA A 391 6.84 46.98 -6.07
C ALA A 391 6.76 46.76 -4.57
N GLN A 392 5.54 46.53 -4.05
CA GLN A 392 5.32 46.15 -2.64
C GLN A 392 5.02 44.69 -2.52
N ILE A 393 5.76 44.00 -1.65
CA ILE A 393 5.45 42.64 -1.18
C ILE A 393 4.48 42.78 -0.02
N LYS A 394 3.34 42.14 -0.13
CA LYS A 394 2.40 41.97 0.98
C LYS A 394 2.44 40.50 1.48
N ASN A 395 2.79 40.34 2.75
CA ASN A 395 2.63 39.07 3.43
C ASN A 395 1.12 38.80 3.69
N MET A 396 0.61 37.69 3.26
CA MET A 396 -0.83 37.36 3.33
C MET A 396 -1.26 36.87 4.73
N THR A 397 -0.31 36.49 5.58
CA THR A 397 -0.61 35.97 6.94
C THR A 397 -0.80 37.10 7.93
N ASP A 398 0.11 38.09 7.95
CA ASP A 398 0.14 39.20 8.93
C ASP A 398 -0.20 40.57 8.33
N GLY A 399 -0.34 40.64 7.00
CA GLY A 399 -0.66 41.85 6.26
C GLY A 399 0.48 42.86 6.17
N THR A 400 1.68 42.54 6.66
CA THR A 400 2.85 43.41 6.56
C THR A 400 3.23 43.67 5.10
N GLN A 401 3.74 44.88 4.83
CA GLN A 401 4.17 45.30 3.49
C GLN A 401 5.61 45.76 3.51
N LYS A 402 6.34 45.43 2.42
CA LYS A 402 7.72 45.82 2.24
C LYS A 402 7.97 46.18 0.78
N GLU A 403 8.72 47.26 0.55
CA GLU A 403 9.20 47.65 -0.79
C GLU A 403 10.31 46.71 -1.27
N ILE A 404 10.31 46.40 -2.57
CA ILE A 404 11.33 45.62 -3.25
C ILE A 404 11.52 46.16 -4.69
N LYS A 405 12.74 46.19 -5.16
CA LYS A 405 12.99 46.43 -6.58
C LYS A 405 12.55 45.22 -7.38
N ILE A 406 11.83 45.42 -8.47
CA ILE A 406 11.27 44.36 -9.31
C ILE A 406 12.36 43.36 -9.77
N ASP A 407 13.54 43.85 -10.10
CA ASP A 407 14.66 43.01 -10.55
C ASP A 407 15.32 42.21 -9.42
N GLU A 408 15.09 42.58 -8.16
CA GLU A 408 15.59 41.85 -6.98
C GLU A 408 14.65 40.74 -6.50
N ILE A 409 13.40 40.69 -7.00
CA ILE A 409 12.39 39.66 -6.60
C ILE A 409 12.94 38.21 -6.75
N PRO A 410 13.58 37.83 -7.88
CA PRO A 410 14.12 36.49 -8.02
C PRO A 410 15.27 36.13 -7.06
N ALA A 411 16.02 37.14 -6.60
CA ALA A 411 17.06 36.94 -5.62
C ALA A 411 16.52 36.91 -4.18
N TYR A 412 15.44 37.62 -3.92
CA TYR A 412 14.79 37.66 -2.60
C TYR A 412 14.11 36.35 -2.22
N PHE A 413 13.37 35.78 -3.15
CA PHE A 413 12.65 34.52 -2.92
C PHE A 413 13.45 33.25 -3.29
N GLY A 414 14.47 33.37 -4.11
CA GLY A 414 15.29 32.24 -4.59
C GLY A 414 16.54 31.94 -3.77
N ARG A 415 16.51 32.29 -2.47
CA ARG A 415 17.58 31.98 -1.49
C ARG A 415 17.36 30.63 -0.84
#